data_7c8a934c2c1327ff7012950f203fc6a6
#
_entry.id   7c8a934c2c1327ff7012950f203fc6a6
#
_cell.length_a   1.000
_cell.length_b   1.000
_cell.length_c   1.000
_cell.angle_alpha   90.00
_cell.angle_beta   90.00
_cell.angle_gamma   90.00
#
_symmetry.space_group_name_H-M   'P 1'
#
loop_
_entity.id
_entity.type
_entity.pdbx_description
1 polymer ?
#
loop_
_entity_poly.entity_id
_entity_poly.type
_entity_poly.pdbx_seq_one_letter_code
_entity_poly.pdbx_strand_id
1 'polypeptide(L)'
;SRAAGVIATAKHFPGHGLTTIDTHHDLPVVDTTKDELFAADLLPFREAINAEVPAIMTGHLLFDRIDPFYPVTLSRVFLHDVLRRELGFEGVVVSDGLEMGAIADHYSLPDTLVRLFKFDVDLILLYRDYDVVDIVRMVEELIEAGELTEDDVNRGVRRVLALKRRYGLVDPEAL
;
A
#
# COMPACT_ATOMS: atom_id res chain seq x y z
N SER A 1 -16.98 12.41 -4.13
CA SER A 1 -17.07 11.22 -3.27
C SER A 1 -17.46 11.58 -1.84
N ARG A 2 -16.90 12.63 -1.24
CA ARG A 2 -17.21 13.07 0.14
C ARG A 2 -18.71 13.37 0.33
N ALA A 3 -19.33 14.06 -0.61
CA ALA A 3 -20.76 14.39 -0.56
C ALA A 3 -21.68 13.15 -0.68
N ALA A 4 -21.18 12.05 -1.22
CA ALA A 4 -21.91 10.79 -1.38
C ALA A 4 -21.67 9.79 -0.24
N GLY A 5 -20.85 10.14 0.76
CA GLY A 5 -20.52 9.24 1.88
C GLY A 5 -19.66 8.04 1.49
N VAL A 6 -19.00 8.07 0.31
CA VAL A 6 -18.15 6.97 -0.19
C VAL A 6 -16.68 7.33 -0.07
N ILE A 7 -15.87 6.41 0.45
CA ILE A 7 -14.42 6.52 0.51
C ILE A 7 -13.84 6.29 -0.88
N ALA A 8 -13.28 7.34 -1.50
CA ALA A 8 -12.60 7.21 -2.78
C ALA A 8 -11.18 6.67 -2.59
N THR A 9 -10.73 5.85 -3.54
CA THR A 9 -9.36 5.33 -3.57
C THR A 9 -8.76 5.63 -4.94
N ALA A 10 -7.63 6.36 -4.96
CA ALA A 10 -6.86 6.56 -6.19
C ALA A 10 -5.98 5.33 -6.44
N LYS A 11 -5.97 4.82 -7.69
CA LYS A 11 -5.25 3.58 -8.00
C LYS A 11 -4.84 3.49 -9.48
N HIS A 12 -3.81 2.70 -9.77
CA HIS A 12 -2.88 2.03 -8.84
C HIS A 12 -1.58 2.84 -8.79
N PHE A 13 -1.19 3.24 -7.58
CA PHE A 13 0.04 4.03 -7.36
C PHE A 13 1.29 3.20 -7.72
N PRO A 14 2.29 3.78 -8.40
CA PRO A 14 2.48 5.17 -8.84
C PRO A 14 1.95 5.45 -10.25
N GLY A 15 1.25 4.55 -10.89
CA GLY A 15 0.75 4.58 -12.27
C GLY A 15 1.02 3.25 -12.96
N HIS A 16 0.02 2.71 -13.64
CA HIS A 16 0.04 1.39 -14.30
C HIS A 16 0.13 1.50 -15.83
N GLY A 17 0.26 2.71 -16.36
CA GLY A 17 0.13 2.97 -17.81
C GLY A 17 1.32 2.56 -18.67
N LEU A 18 2.48 2.28 -18.08
CA LEU A 18 3.72 1.97 -18.81
C LEU A 18 4.00 0.46 -18.97
N THR A 19 3.09 -0.41 -18.52
CA THR A 19 3.26 -1.86 -18.65
C THR A 19 2.15 -2.49 -19.48
N THR A 20 2.51 -3.53 -20.23
CA THR A 20 1.58 -4.41 -20.96
C THR A 20 1.42 -5.78 -20.28
N ILE A 21 2.17 -6.02 -19.20
CA ILE A 21 2.10 -7.27 -18.42
C ILE A 21 1.00 -7.16 -17.38
N ASP A 22 0.17 -8.18 -17.29
CA ASP A 22 -0.87 -8.29 -16.28
C ASP A 22 -0.28 -8.75 -14.94
N THR A 23 -0.40 -7.94 -13.91
CA THR A 23 0.10 -8.20 -12.55
C THR A 23 -0.54 -9.42 -11.86
N HIS A 24 -1.65 -9.93 -12.40
CA HIS A 24 -2.22 -11.19 -11.93
C HIS A 24 -1.38 -12.42 -12.30
N HIS A 25 -0.52 -12.29 -13.31
CA HIS A 25 0.24 -13.43 -13.86
C HIS A 25 1.75 -13.31 -13.65
N ASP A 26 2.30 -12.10 -13.53
CA ASP A 26 3.74 -11.89 -13.34
C ASP A 26 4.01 -10.49 -12.77
N LEU A 27 5.27 -10.24 -12.36
CA LEU A 27 5.74 -8.96 -11.87
C LEU A 27 6.23 -8.07 -13.03
N PRO A 28 5.46 -7.05 -13.42
CA PRO A 28 5.88 -6.15 -14.49
C PRO A 28 7.08 -5.31 -14.06
N VAL A 29 8.10 -5.24 -14.91
CA VAL A 29 9.24 -4.33 -14.76
C VAL A 29 9.01 -3.09 -15.61
N VAL A 30 9.12 -1.92 -14.99
CA VAL A 30 8.94 -0.62 -15.64
C VAL A 30 10.28 0.10 -15.68
N ASP A 31 10.79 0.34 -16.89
CA ASP A 31 12.02 1.10 -17.14
C ASP A 31 11.69 2.60 -17.19
N THR A 32 11.69 3.25 -16.04
CA THR A 32 11.52 4.70 -15.94
C THR A 32 12.36 5.26 -14.81
N THR A 33 12.82 6.49 -14.97
CA THR A 33 13.55 7.20 -13.92
C THR A 33 12.60 7.87 -12.94
N LYS A 34 13.12 8.23 -11.77
CA LYS A 34 12.35 8.99 -10.78
C LYS A 34 11.85 10.33 -11.34
N ASP A 35 12.69 11.03 -12.11
CA ASP A 35 12.32 12.33 -12.69
C ASP A 35 11.20 12.19 -13.72
N GLU A 36 11.24 11.17 -14.58
CA GLU A 36 10.17 10.87 -15.54
C GLU A 36 8.87 10.51 -14.83
N LEU A 37 8.93 9.67 -13.78
CA LEU A 37 7.80 9.30 -12.98
C LEU A 37 7.12 10.53 -12.33
N PHE A 38 7.91 11.46 -11.78
CA PHE A 38 7.41 12.71 -11.20
C PHE A 38 6.85 13.68 -12.25
N ALA A 39 7.40 13.67 -13.45
CA ALA A 39 6.96 14.55 -14.54
C ALA A 39 5.64 14.12 -15.17
N ALA A 40 5.27 12.84 -15.08
CA ALA A 40 4.11 12.28 -15.77
C ALA A 40 3.18 11.48 -14.83
N ASP A 41 3.60 10.26 -14.44
CA ASP A 41 2.71 9.28 -13.82
C ASP A 41 2.22 9.68 -12.43
N LEU A 42 3.02 10.42 -11.67
CA LEU A 42 2.65 10.90 -10.33
C LEU A 42 1.76 12.16 -10.36
N LEU A 43 1.57 12.83 -11.50
CA LEU A 43 0.73 14.02 -11.57
C LEU A 43 -0.71 13.76 -11.11
N PRO A 44 -1.41 12.71 -11.56
CA PRO A 44 -2.77 12.41 -11.10
C PRO A 44 -2.84 12.14 -9.59
N PHE A 45 -1.81 11.49 -9.03
CA PHE A 45 -1.76 11.20 -7.58
C PHE A 45 -1.51 12.46 -6.77
N ARG A 46 -0.66 13.37 -7.25
CA ARG A 46 -0.45 14.69 -6.63
C ARG A 46 -1.75 15.48 -6.58
N GLU A 47 -2.47 15.53 -7.70
CA GLU A 47 -3.77 16.21 -7.75
C GLU A 47 -4.81 15.54 -6.84
N ALA A 48 -4.82 14.20 -6.78
CA ALA A 48 -5.70 13.47 -5.87
C ALA A 48 -5.36 13.76 -4.38
N ILE A 49 -4.06 13.85 -4.04
CA ILE A 49 -3.59 14.21 -2.69
C ILE A 49 -3.97 15.65 -2.36
N ASN A 50 -3.76 16.60 -3.29
CA ASN A 50 -4.18 18.01 -3.12
C ASN A 50 -5.70 18.12 -2.93
N ALA A 51 -6.48 17.22 -3.55
CA ALA A 51 -7.93 17.12 -3.37
C ALA A 51 -8.33 16.30 -2.11
N GLU A 52 -7.40 16.00 -1.23
CA GLU A 52 -7.61 15.23 0.01
C GLU A 52 -8.21 13.83 -0.24
N VAL A 53 -7.72 13.10 -1.24
CA VAL A 53 -8.15 11.71 -1.44
C VAL A 53 -7.91 10.90 -0.16
N PRO A 54 -8.92 10.17 0.35
CA PRO A 54 -8.78 9.50 1.64
C PRO A 54 -7.94 8.23 1.62
N ALA A 55 -7.82 7.59 0.46
CA ALA A 55 -7.05 6.35 0.30
C ALA A 55 -6.31 6.29 -1.04
N ILE A 56 -5.17 5.63 -1.05
CA ILE A 56 -4.40 5.29 -2.25
C ILE A 56 -4.09 3.79 -2.22
N MET A 57 -4.35 3.10 -3.35
CA MET A 57 -4.00 1.69 -3.52
C MET A 57 -2.71 1.58 -4.32
N THR A 58 -1.78 0.75 -3.87
CA THR A 58 -0.52 0.46 -4.57
C THR A 58 -0.74 -0.55 -5.70
N GLY A 59 0.10 -0.47 -6.75
CA GLY A 59 0.20 -1.52 -7.76
C GLY A 59 1.44 -2.40 -7.54
N HIS A 60 1.38 -3.66 -7.96
CA HIS A 60 2.50 -4.59 -7.91
C HIS A 60 3.41 -4.41 -9.13
N LEU A 61 4.18 -3.34 -9.15
CA LEU A 61 5.07 -2.93 -10.24
C LEU A 61 6.51 -2.81 -9.73
N LEU A 62 7.48 -3.31 -10.48
CA LEU A 62 8.89 -3.14 -10.19
C LEU A 62 9.46 -2.02 -11.06
N PHE A 63 9.99 -0.99 -10.45
CA PHE A 63 10.68 0.10 -11.12
C PHE A 63 12.20 -0.08 -10.90
N ASP A 64 12.85 -0.85 -11.73
CA ASP A 64 14.23 -1.32 -11.56
C ASP A 64 15.27 -0.19 -11.48
N ARG A 65 14.99 0.98 -12.07
CA ARG A 65 15.84 2.19 -11.97
C ARG A 65 15.62 3.02 -10.70
N ILE A 66 14.63 2.66 -9.87
CA ILE A 66 14.28 3.40 -8.64
C ILE A 66 14.46 2.49 -7.42
N ASP A 67 13.85 1.32 -7.44
CA ASP A 67 14.07 0.23 -6.48
C ASP A 67 14.15 -1.09 -7.26
N PRO A 68 15.37 -1.62 -7.51
CA PRO A 68 15.53 -2.84 -8.30
C PRO A 68 15.19 -4.12 -7.54
N PHE A 69 14.89 -4.03 -6.25
CA PHE A 69 14.74 -5.20 -5.38
C PHE A 69 13.27 -5.51 -5.03
N TYR A 70 12.43 -4.46 -4.96
CA TYR A 70 11.07 -4.62 -4.44
C TYR A 70 10.05 -3.87 -5.28
N PRO A 71 8.90 -4.51 -5.57
CA PRO A 71 7.77 -3.83 -6.19
C PRO A 71 7.25 -2.72 -5.29
N VAL A 72 6.56 -1.76 -5.87
CA VAL A 72 6.03 -0.57 -5.17
C VAL A 72 5.36 -0.92 -3.85
N THR A 73 4.50 -1.94 -3.83
CA THR A 73 3.76 -2.37 -2.63
C THR A 73 4.68 -2.80 -1.47
N LEU A 74 5.91 -3.25 -1.76
CA LEU A 74 6.88 -3.69 -0.76
C LEU A 74 8.10 -2.77 -0.65
N SER A 75 8.12 -1.67 -1.39
CA SER A 75 9.26 -0.77 -1.48
C SER A 75 9.19 0.38 -0.48
N ARG A 76 10.18 0.45 0.40
CA ARG A 76 10.37 1.61 1.28
C ARG A 76 10.51 2.91 0.48
N VAL A 77 11.22 2.86 -0.65
CA VAL A 77 11.47 4.04 -1.49
C VAL A 77 10.14 4.61 -1.98
N PHE A 78 9.24 3.77 -2.50
CA PHE A 78 7.95 4.23 -3.01
C PHE A 78 6.97 4.62 -1.91
N LEU A 79 6.85 3.80 -0.88
CA LEU A 79 5.83 3.99 0.15
C LEU A 79 6.21 5.13 1.11
N HIS A 80 7.43 5.09 1.66
CA HIS A 80 7.87 6.06 2.64
C HIS A 80 8.47 7.32 1.99
N ASP A 81 9.44 7.16 1.09
CA ASP A 81 10.19 8.33 0.61
C ASP A 81 9.39 9.10 -0.45
N VAL A 82 8.77 8.43 -1.45
CA VAL A 82 7.97 9.10 -2.49
C VAL A 82 6.58 9.46 -1.97
N LEU A 83 5.78 8.49 -1.53
CA LEU A 83 4.37 8.71 -1.23
C LEU A 83 4.17 9.54 0.05
N ARG A 84 4.80 9.13 1.18
CA ARG A 84 4.62 9.82 2.46
C ARG A 84 5.38 11.14 2.54
N ARG A 85 6.70 11.15 2.20
CA ARG A 85 7.55 12.33 2.39
C ARG A 85 7.49 13.34 1.25
N GLU A 86 7.62 12.89 -0.01
CA GLU A 86 7.73 13.82 -1.15
C GLU A 86 6.36 14.29 -1.64
N LEU A 87 5.36 13.39 -1.69
CA LEU A 87 3.99 13.76 -2.06
C LEU A 87 3.13 14.18 -0.87
N GLY A 88 3.57 13.96 0.37
CA GLY A 88 2.87 14.38 1.58
C GLY A 88 1.55 13.65 1.85
N PHE A 89 1.40 12.39 1.41
CA PHE A 89 0.17 11.64 1.62
C PHE A 89 0.04 11.15 3.05
N GLU A 90 -0.98 11.60 3.77
CA GLU A 90 -1.29 11.22 5.15
C GLU A 90 -2.48 10.25 5.29
N GLY A 91 -3.19 9.97 4.19
CA GLY A 91 -4.34 9.07 4.17
C GLY A 91 -3.97 7.59 4.26
N VAL A 92 -4.95 6.74 4.06
CA VAL A 92 -4.80 5.27 4.15
C VAL A 92 -4.16 4.71 2.88
N VAL A 93 -3.09 3.93 3.03
CA VAL A 93 -2.49 3.15 1.95
C VAL A 93 -3.06 1.74 1.98
N VAL A 94 -3.55 1.28 0.83
CA VAL A 94 -4.12 -0.07 0.64
C VAL A 94 -3.20 -0.84 -0.29
N SER A 95 -2.85 -2.09 0.01
CA SER A 95 -2.19 -2.96 -0.96
C SER A 95 -3.15 -3.35 -2.08
N ASP A 96 -2.65 -3.74 -3.24
CA ASP A 96 -3.39 -4.63 -4.12
C ASP A 96 -3.39 -6.06 -3.56
N GLY A 97 -4.10 -7.01 -4.19
CA GLY A 97 -4.26 -8.39 -3.71
C GLY A 97 -2.92 -9.13 -3.57
N LEU A 98 -2.64 -9.66 -2.39
CA LEU A 98 -1.37 -10.35 -2.14
C LEU A 98 -1.26 -11.71 -2.83
N GLU A 99 -2.37 -12.30 -3.25
CA GLU A 99 -2.43 -13.57 -3.99
C GLU A 99 -2.04 -13.42 -5.46
N MET A 100 -1.89 -12.18 -5.96
CA MET A 100 -1.48 -11.94 -7.35
C MET A 100 -0.05 -12.46 -7.56
N GLY A 101 0.20 -13.10 -8.71
CA GLY A 101 1.48 -13.73 -9.04
C GLY A 101 2.68 -12.79 -8.89
N ALA A 102 2.49 -11.51 -9.16
CA ALA A 102 3.52 -10.48 -8.94
C ALA A 102 4.07 -10.43 -7.50
N ILE A 103 3.34 -10.90 -6.50
CA ILE A 103 3.77 -11.00 -5.11
C ILE A 103 3.92 -12.46 -4.69
N ALA A 104 2.87 -13.28 -4.84
CA ALA A 104 2.80 -14.63 -4.30
C ALA A 104 3.90 -15.56 -4.85
N ASP A 105 4.29 -15.37 -6.11
CA ASP A 105 5.30 -16.21 -6.77
C ASP A 105 6.76 -15.76 -6.48
N HIS A 106 6.95 -14.53 -5.97
CA HIS A 106 8.27 -13.92 -5.83
C HIS A 106 8.70 -13.68 -4.38
N TYR A 107 7.77 -13.54 -3.45
CA TYR A 107 8.06 -13.14 -2.06
C TYR A 107 7.37 -14.07 -1.08
N SER A 108 8.06 -14.41 0.03
CA SER A 108 7.43 -15.17 1.11
C SER A 108 6.38 -14.30 1.83
N LEU A 109 5.31 -14.94 2.32
CA LEU A 109 4.27 -14.22 3.03
C LEU A 109 4.78 -13.52 4.31
N PRO A 110 5.66 -14.12 5.16
CA PRO A 110 6.24 -13.42 6.30
C PRO A 110 7.03 -12.17 5.90
N ASP A 111 7.92 -12.25 4.89
CA ASP A 111 8.69 -11.09 4.41
C ASP A 111 7.77 -10.00 3.85
N THR A 112 6.73 -10.40 3.13
CA THR A 112 5.70 -9.51 2.60
C THR A 112 5.03 -8.74 3.74
N LEU A 113 4.54 -9.43 4.77
CA LEU A 113 3.89 -8.81 5.94
C LEU A 113 4.83 -7.85 6.68
N VAL A 114 6.08 -8.27 6.94
CA VAL A 114 7.09 -7.39 7.57
C VAL A 114 7.24 -6.09 6.80
N ARG A 115 7.36 -6.15 5.47
CA ARG A 115 7.53 -4.95 4.65
C ARG A 115 6.29 -4.07 4.61
N LEU A 116 5.10 -4.66 4.48
CA LEU A 116 3.85 -3.92 4.47
C LEU A 116 3.70 -3.09 5.75
N PHE A 117 3.88 -3.69 6.92
CA PHE A 117 3.73 -2.99 8.19
C PHE A 117 4.85 -1.98 8.45
N LYS A 118 6.11 -2.30 8.13
CA LYS A 118 7.24 -1.38 8.32
C LYS A 118 7.19 -0.16 7.42
N PHE A 119 6.59 -0.28 6.24
CA PHE A 119 6.58 0.80 5.24
C PHE A 119 5.20 1.44 5.06
N ASP A 120 4.37 1.36 6.10
CA ASP A 120 3.13 2.14 6.21
C ASP A 120 2.04 1.78 5.17
N VAL A 121 1.91 0.51 4.82
CA VAL A 121 0.69 -0.02 4.21
C VAL A 121 -0.31 -0.30 5.34
N ASP A 122 -1.47 0.35 5.30
CA ASP A 122 -2.42 0.41 6.40
C ASP A 122 -3.55 -0.61 6.30
N LEU A 123 -3.92 -0.98 5.07
CA LEU A 123 -4.90 -2.01 4.76
C LEU A 123 -4.29 -3.02 3.79
N ILE A 124 -4.39 -4.29 4.12
CA ILE A 124 -3.90 -5.40 3.32
C ILE A 124 -5.10 -6.07 2.65
N LEU A 125 -5.09 -6.12 1.31
CA LEU A 125 -6.12 -6.79 0.56
C LEU A 125 -5.76 -8.28 0.43
N LEU A 126 -6.57 -9.13 1.06
CA LEU A 126 -6.46 -10.58 1.01
C LEU A 126 -7.64 -11.16 0.25
N TYR A 127 -7.39 -12.14 -0.58
CA TYR A 127 -8.43 -12.87 -1.30
C TYR A 127 -8.60 -14.28 -0.72
N ARG A 128 -9.32 -15.16 -1.41
CA ARG A 128 -9.83 -16.45 -0.88
C ARG A 128 -8.78 -17.44 -0.35
N ASP A 129 -7.52 -17.28 -0.76
CA ASP A 129 -6.45 -18.23 -0.46
C ASP A 129 -5.82 -18.01 0.92
N TYR A 130 -6.17 -16.92 1.60
CA TYR A 130 -5.64 -16.58 2.92
C TYR A 130 -6.73 -16.60 4.00
N ASP A 131 -6.46 -17.31 5.10
CA ASP A 131 -7.26 -17.19 6.31
C ASP A 131 -6.76 -16.00 7.15
N VAL A 132 -7.66 -15.07 7.44
CA VAL A 132 -7.34 -13.87 8.22
C VAL A 132 -6.81 -14.21 9.62
N VAL A 133 -7.30 -15.29 10.25
CA VAL A 133 -6.84 -15.73 11.58
C VAL A 133 -5.39 -16.20 11.52
N ASP A 134 -5.02 -16.91 10.46
CA ASP A 134 -3.63 -17.36 10.27
C ASP A 134 -2.69 -16.17 9.99
N ILE A 135 -3.15 -15.15 9.23
CA ILE A 135 -2.39 -13.92 9.03
C ILE A 135 -2.17 -13.18 10.34
N VAL A 136 -3.21 -13.03 11.17
CA VAL A 136 -3.09 -12.37 12.49
C VAL A 136 -2.08 -13.11 13.36
N ARG A 137 -2.18 -14.45 13.44
CA ARG A 137 -1.22 -15.27 14.20
C ARG A 137 0.22 -15.09 13.71
N MET A 138 0.42 -15.07 12.38
CA MET A 138 1.74 -14.85 11.79
C MET A 138 2.29 -13.46 12.15
N VAL A 139 1.47 -12.42 12.18
CA VAL A 139 1.88 -11.08 12.61
C VAL A 139 2.27 -11.06 14.09
N GLU A 140 1.52 -11.77 14.96
CA GLU A 140 1.88 -11.93 16.38
C GLU A 140 3.23 -12.64 16.54
N GLU A 141 3.47 -13.72 15.80
CA GLU A 141 4.75 -14.44 15.78
C GLU A 141 5.90 -13.55 15.29
N LEU A 142 5.69 -12.70 14.29
CA LEU A 142 6.69 -11.74 13.80
C LEU A 142 7.01 -10.66 14.84
N ILE A 143 6.05 -10.25 15.65
CA ILE A 143 6.26 -9.32 16.77
C ILE A 143 7.06 -10.02 17.88
N GLU A 144 6.70 -11.23 18.25
CA GLU A 144 7.44 -12.02 19.24
C GLU A 144 8.89 -12.29 18.83
N ALA A 145 9.13 -12.51 17.53
CA ALA A 145 10.47 -12.70 16.97
C ALA A 145 11.28 -11.39 16.86
N GLY A 146 10.65 -10.22 17.09
CA GLY A 146 11.29 -8.90 16.96
C GLY A 146 11.47 -8.44 15.51
N GLU A 147 10.83 -9.12 14.56
CA GLU A 147 10.79 -8.73 13.14
C GLU A 147 9.87 -7.53 12.92
N LEU A 148 8.79 -7.43 13.68
CA LEU A 148 7.86 -6.30 13.76
C LEU A 148 7.80 -5.77 15.20
N THR A 149 7.30 -4.55 15.32
CA THR A 149 6.90 -3.97 16.60
C THR A 149 5.40 -3.70 16.62
N GLU A 150 4.79 -3.64 17.80
CA GLU A 150 3.39 -3.22 17.93
C GLU A 150 3.15 -1.83 17.31
N ASP A 151 4.15 -0.93 17.37
CA ASP A 151 4.00 0.41 16.77
C ASP A 151 3.96 0.36 15.24
N ASP A 152 4.64 -0.61 14.59
CA ASP A 152 4.54 -0.83 13.14
C ASP A 152 3.09 -1.13 12.74
N VAL A 153 2.40 -1.97 13.50
CA VAL A 153 0.98 -2.29 13.28
C VAL A 153 0.08 -1.11 13.65
N ASN A 154 0.32 -0.51 14.81
CA ASN A 154 -0.52 0.54 15.37
C ASN A 154 -0.53 1.83 14.54
N ARG A 155 0.52 2.12 13.77
CA ARG A 155 0.54 3.27 12.85
C ARG A 155 -0.56 3.15 11.78
N GLY A 156 -0.70 1.99 11.16
CA GLY A 156 -1.76 1.72 10.19
C GLY A 156 -3.14 1.73 10.82
N VAL A 157 -3.29 1.06 11.96
CA VAL A 157 -4.57 1.04 12.72
C VAL A 157 -5.05 2.45 13.03
N ARG A 158 -4.19 3.35 13.50
CA ARG A 158 -4.56 4.76 13.78
C ARG A 158 -5.11 5.48 12.54
N ARG A 159 -4.47 5.31 11.37
CA ARG A 159 -4.94 5.94 10.11
C ARG A 159 -6.29 5.36 9.66
N VAL A 160 -6.45 4.04 9.74
CA VAL A 160 -7.71 3.37 9.38
C VAL A 160 -8.85 3.80 10.32
N LEU A 161 -8.61 3.88 11.62
CA LEU A 161 -9.60 4.33 12.59
C LEU A 161 -9.96 5.82 12.40
N ALA A 162 -8.97 6.67 12.12
CA ALA A 162 -9.21 8.07 11.80
C ALA A 162 -10.08 8.22 10.53
N LEU A 163 -9.81 7.41 9.50
CA LEU A 163 -10.63 7.37 8.29
C LEU A 163 -12.06 6.92 8.59
N LYS A 164 -12.23 5.83 9.35
CA LYS A 164 -13.55 5.33 9.74
C LYS A 164 -14.36 6.38 10.53
N ARG A 165 -13.72 7.08 11.48
CA ARG A 165 -14.35 8.19 12.22
C ARG A 165 -14.78 9.33 11.29
N ARG A 166 -13.92 9.75 10.36
CA ARG A 166 -14.20 10.82 9.39
C ARG A 166 -15.45 10.53 8.54
N TYR A 167 -15.76 9.25 8.32
CA TYR A 167 -16.90 8.81 7.53
C TYR A 167 -18.07 8.26 8.37
N GLY A 168 -18.00 8.36 9.67
CA GLY A 168 -19.07 7.90 10.59
C GLY A 168 -19.29 6.38 10.58
N LEU A 169 -18.23 5.61 10.30
CA LEU A 169 -18.27 4.13 10.22
C LEU A 169 -17.99 3.46 11.56
N VAL A 170 -17.55 4.23 12.56
CA VAL A 170 -17.31 3.76 13.93
C VAL A 170 -17.85 4.79 14.92
N ASP A 171 -18.35 4.32 16.06
CA ASP A 171 -18.78 5.20 17.15
C ASP A 171 -17.54 5.93 17.72
N PRO A 172 -17.58 7.28 17.83
CA PRO A 172 -16.49 8.04 18.44
C PRO A 172 -16.17 7.64 19.88
N GLU A 173 -17.16 7.08 20.62
CA GLU A 173 -17.02 6.64 22.01
C GLU A 173 -16.54 5.19 22.16
N ALA A 174 -16.47 4.42 21.07
CA ALA A 174 -16.11 3.00 21.08
C ALA A 174 -14.61 2.69 20.94
N LEU A 175 -13.75 3.73 20.97
CA LEU A 175 -12.29 3.58 20.71
C LEU A 175 -11.46 4.37 21.71
#